data_4c23c62d168b3b8aa0eabb21048f7911
#
_entry.id   4c23c62d168b3b8aa0eabb21048f7911
#
_cell.length_a   1.000
_cell.length_b   1.000
_cell.length_c   1.000
_cell.angle_alpha   90.00
_cell.angle_beta   90.00
_cell.angle_gamma   90.00
#
_symmetry.space_group_name_H-M   'P 1'
#
loop_
_entity.id
_entity.type
_entity.pdbx_description
1 polymer ?
#
loop_
_entity_poly.entity_id
_entity_poly.type
_entity_poly.pdbx_seq_one_letter_code
_entity_poly.pdbx_strand_id
1 'polypeptide(L)'
;VRTSKKWIVSLGLCAAAGAVTAFAADDDVIVTPPAPQKFDGVEVVNGGADLDEAKAIKRIAPQYPLRVEISGRGGDYYVADHVKLMQRDNVIADIPNAGPWLLVNVPAGRYTLVADFGRTELRRDVTVAGSGTTLHWVVPSSLD
;
A
#
# COMPACT_ATOMS: atom_id res chain seq x y z
N VAL A 1 -56.73 -57.39 28.52
CA VAL A 1 -56.96 -56.28 27.65
C VAL A 1 -55.72 -55.43 27.50
N ARG A 2 -55.28 -55.33 26.33
CA ARG A 2 -54.08 -54.57 26.04
C ARG A 2 -54.46 -53.22 25.47
N THR A 3 -54.20 -52.19 26.22
CA THR A 3 -54.23 -50.87 25.71
C THR A 3 -52.95 -50.56 25.10
N SER A 4 -52.87 -50.56 23.79
CA SER A 4 -51.73 -50.04 23.09
C SER A 4 -51.67 -48.56 23.24
N LYS A 5 -50.74 -48.11 24.00
CA LYS A 5 -50.42 -46.69 24.06
C LYS A 5 -49.76 -46.32 22.74
N LYS A 6 -50.55 -45.70 21.92
CA LYS A 6 -49.94 -45.03 20.76
C LYS A 6 -49.17 -43.82 21.27
N TRP A 7 -47.92 -43.94 21.28
CA TRP A 7 -47.06 -42.81 21.51
C TRP A 7 -47.05 -41.97 20.24
N ILE A 8 -47.85 -40.96 20.28
CA ILE A 8 -47.71 -39.93 19.28
C ILE A 8 -46.49 -39.12 19.70
N VAL A 9 -45.35 -39.46 19.15
CA VAL A 9 -44.22 -38.59 19.21
C VAL A 9 -44.54 -37.43 18.27
N SER A 10 -45.12 -36.43 18.83
CA SER A 10 -45.17 -35.14 18.18
C SER A 10 -43.74 -34.69 18.05
N LEU A 11 -43.14 -34.99 16.93
CA LEU A 11 -41.89 -34.35 16.56
C LEU A 11 -42.25 -32.89 16.29
N GLY A 12 -42.12 -32.09 17.31
CA GLY A 12 -42.07 -30.66 17.15
C GLY A 12 -40.86 -30.35 16.32
N LEU A 13 -41.03 -30.22 15.03
CA LEU A 13 -40.05 -29.64 14.17
C LEU A 13 -39.95 -28.18 14.57
N CYS A 14 -39.08 -27.90 15.53
CA CYS A 14 -38.55 -26.55 15.71
C CYS A 14 -37.76 -26.27 14.47
N ALA A 15 -38.40 -25.76 13.45
CA ALA A 15 -37.72 -25.00 12.45
C ALA A 15 -37.15 -23.76 13.17
N ALA A 16 -36.00 -23.94 13.76
CA ALA A 16 -35.17 -22.80 14.04
C ALA A 16 -34.83 -22.21 12.69
N ALA A 17 -35.69 -21.32 12.23
CA ALA A 17 -35.30 -20.38 11.20
C ALA A 17 -34.12 -19.60 11.82
N GLY A 18 -32.96 -20.17 11.73
CA GLY A 18 -31.75 -19.42 11.96
C GLY A 18 -31.82 -18.28 10.96
N ALA A 19 -32.20 -17.10 11.44
CA ALA A 19 -31.94 -15.91 10.70
C ALA A 19 -30.44 -15.88 10.54
N VAL A 20 -29.96 -16.39 9.41
CA VAL A 20 -28.64 -16.05 8.94
C VAL A 20 -28.75 -14.57 8.63
N THR A 21 -28.46 -13.76 9.63
CA THR A 21 -28.06 -12.41 9.36
C THR A 21 -26.81 -12.55 8.48
N ALA A 22 -27.02 -12.54 7.20
CA ALA A 22 -25.93 -12.23 6.31
C ALA A 22 -25.49 -10.85 6.75
N PHE A 23 -24.47 -10.81 7.62
CA PHE A 23 -23.65 -9.64 7.66
C PHE A 23 -23.20 -9.49 6.22
N ALA A 24 -23.71 -8.45 5.54
CA ALA A 24 -22.99 -7.94 4.42
C ALA A 24 -21.62 -7.64 5.00
N ALA A 25 -20.71 -8.60 4.88
CA ALA A 25 -19.31 -8.27 4.95
C ALA A 25 -19.21 -7.09 4.02
N ASP A 26 -18.84 -5.92 4.54
CA ASP A 26 -18.24 -4.95 3.68
C ASP A 26 -17.36 -5.80 2.80
N ASP A 27 -17.68 -5.85 1.52
CA ASP A 27 -16.77 -6.43 0.56
C ASP A 27 -15.52 -5.54 0.65
N ASP A 28 -14.73 -5.76 1.68
CA ASP A 28 -13.35 -5.35 1.71
C ASP A 28 -12.73 -6.10 0.55
N VAL A 29 -12.87 -5.50 -0.61
CA VAL A 29 -12.12 -5.91 -1.78
C VAL A 29 -10.67 -5.88 -1.31
N ILE A 30 -10.14 -7.07 -1.02
CA ILE A 30 -8.75 -7.19 -0.61
C ILE A 30 -7.94 -6.86 -1.86
N VAL A 31 -7.66 -5.56 -2.02
CA VAL A 31 -6.80 -5.11 -3.10
C VAL A 31 -5.39 -5.57 -2.77
N THR A 32 -4.86 -6.36 -3.66
CA THR A 32 -3.46 -6.79 -3.59
C THR A 32 -2.58 -5.60 -3.93
N PRO A 33 -1.54 -5.32 -3.15
CA PRO A 33 -0.59 -4.27 -3.50
C PRO A 33 0.13 -4.63 -4.80
N PRO A 34 0.65 -3.64 -5.53
CA PRO A 34 1.45 -3.89 -6.71
C PRO A 34 2.60 -4.85 -6.40
N ALA A 35 2.90 -5.73 -7.34
CA ALA A 35 4.03 -6.65 -7.20
C ALA A 35 5.35 -5.87 -7.11
N PRO A 36 6.27 -6.27 -6.23
CA PRO A 36 7.59 -5.69 -6.19
C PRO A 36 8.32 -5.86 -7.53
N GLN A 37 8.99 -4.81 -7.96
CA GLN A 37 9.84 -4.81 -9.15
C GLN A 37 11.27 -4.51 -8.73
N LYS A 38 12.22 -5.03 -9.50
CA LYS A 38 13.64 -4.71 -9.29
C LYS A 38 14.12 -3.70 -10.32
N PHE A 39 14.73 -2.63 -9.82
CA PHE A 39 15.41 -1.63 -10.61
C PHE A 39 16.89 -1.64 -10.22
N ASP A 40 17.75 -2.05 -11.13
CA ASP A 40 19.19 -2.22 -10.88
C ASP A 40 19.51 -3.07 -9.62
N GLY A 41 18.67 -4.08 -9.37
CA GLY A 41 18.80 -4.97 -8.21
C GLY A 41 18.13 -4.48 -6.93
N VAL A 42 17.55 -3.28 -6.91
CA VAL A 42 16.81 -2.74 -5.77
C VAL A 42 15.34 -3.08 -5.92
N GLU A 43 14.76 -3.72 -4.89
CA GLU A 43 13.35 -4.07 -4.85
C GLU A 43 12.52 -2.85 -4.49
N VAL A 44 11.51 -2.56 -5.31
CA VAL A 44 10.63 -1.39 -5.16
C VAL A 44 9.18 -1.80 -5.36
N VAL A 45 8.31 -1.30 -4.48
CA VAL A 45 6.86 -1.28 -4.71
C VAL A 45 6.47 0.14 -5.08
N ASN A 46 5.85 0.30 -6.23
CA ASN A 46 5.48 1.60 -6.79
C ASN A 46 3.99 1.61 -7.14
N GLY A 47 3.28 2.61 -6.68
CA GLY A 47 1.86 2.77 -6.97
C GLY A 47 1.14 3.71 -6.02
N GLY A 48 -0.14 3.45 -5.78
CA GLY A 48 -0.94 4.20 -4.83
C GLY A 48 -1.68 5.40 -5.41
N ALA A 49 -1.81 5.47 -6.72
CA ALA A 49 -2.64 6.49 -7.37
C ALA A 49 -4.13 6.27 -7.11
N ASP A 50 -4.53 5.04 -6.94
CA ASP A 50 -5.86 4.65 -6.50
C ASP A 50 -5.89 4.51 -4.97
N LEU A 51 -7.02 4.89 -4.35
CA LEU A 51 -7.16 4.88 -2.89
C LEU A 51 -7.02 3.48 -2.29
N ASP A 52 -7.59 2.48 -2.95
CA ASP A 52 -7.55 1.10 -2.46
C ASP A 52 -6.15 0.51 -2.62
N GLU A 53 -5.47 0.83 -3.71
CA GLU A 53 -4.06 0.48 -3.90
C GLU A 53 -3.16 1.17 -2.88
N ALA A 54 -3.40 2.45 -2.59
CA ALA A 54 -2.68 3.17 -1.55
C ALA A 54 -2.84 2.53 -0.17
N LYS A 55 -4.04 2.10 0.18
CA LYS A 55 -4.30 1.36 1.42
C LYS A 55 -3.55 0.03 1.44
N ALA A 56 -3.53 -0.70 0.34
CA ALA A 56 -2.81 -1.95 0.21
C ALA A 56 -1.29 -1.76 0.40
N ILE A 57 -0.74 -0.72 -0.20
CA ILE A 57 0.67 -0.35 -0.04
C ILE A 57 0.97 0.01 1.43
N LYS A 58 0.11 0.78 2.07
CA LYS A 58 0.29 1.15 3.49
C LYS A 58 0.33 -0.07 4.42
N ARG A 59 -0.40 -1.13 4.09
CA ARG A 59 -0.38 -2.36 4.89
C ARG A 59 0.96 -3.07 4.86
N ILE A 60 1.65 -3.05 3.73
CA ILE A 60 2.96 -3.70 3.58
C ILE A 60 4.13 -2.75 3.83
N ALA A 61 3.88 -1.45 3.94
CA ALA A 61 4.91 -0.44 4.13
C ALA A 61 5.87 -0.72 5.30
N PRO A 62 5.42 -1.26 6.46
CA PRO A 62 6.34 -1.58 7.56
C PRO A 62 7.42 -2.62 7.20
N GLN A 63 7.23 -3.39 6.13
CA GLN A 63 8.21 -4.37 5.68
C GLN A 63 9.37 -3.76 4.89
N TYR A 64 9.27 -2.48 4.53
CA TYR A 64 10.24 -1.78 3.70
C TYR A 64 10.95 -0.69 4.51
N PRO A 65 12.29 -0.63 4.43
CA PRO A 65 13.07 0.34 5.21
C PRO A 65 12.89 1.78 4.76
N LEU A 66 12.65 2.02 3.48
CA LEU A 66 12.37 3.36 2.96
C LEU A 66 10.98 3.43 2.36
N ARG A 67 10.20 4.38 2.85
CA ARG A 67 8.84 4.67 2.40
C ARG A 67 8.77 6.12 1.96
N VAL A 68 8.34 6.35 0.73
CA VAL A 68 8.22 7.70 0.16
C VAL A 68 6.79 7.95 -0.25
N GLU A 69 6.23 9.06 0.18
CA GLU A 69 4.93 9.56 -0.25
C GLU A 69 5.13 10.91 -0.94
N ILE A 70 4.69 11.01 -2.18
CA ILE A 70 4.78 12.24 -2.98
C ILE A 70 3.41 12.88 -3.05
N SER A 71 3.29 14.06 -2.49
CA SER A 71 2.04 14.82 -2.45
C SER A 71 2.28 16.30 -2.68
N GLY A 72 1.23 17.00 -3.10
CA GLY A 72 1.22 18.46 -3.13
C GLY A 72 0.78 19.07 -1.81
N ARG A 73 0.84 20.37 -1.72
CA ARG A 73 0.43 21.14 -0.51
C ARG A 73 -1.05 20.98 -0.18
N GLY A 74 -1.89 20.72 -1.19
CA GLY A 74 -3.32 20.46 -1.01
C GLY A 74 -3.67 19.03 -0.61
N GLY A 75 -2.68 18.14 -0.50
CA GLY A 75 -2.87 16.74 -0.22
C GLY A 75 -3.11 15.89 -1.46
N ASP A 76 -3.10 16.48 -2.64
CA ASP A 76 -3.16 15.74 -3.90
C ASP A 76 -1.91 14.90 -4.10
N TYR A 77 -2.10 13.70 -4.63
CA TYR A 77 -0.98 12.82 -4.94
C TYR A 77 -0.35 13.16 -6.28
N TYR A 78 0.97 13.09 -6.33
CA TYR A 78 1.74 13.35 -7.54
C TYR A 78 2.54 12.11 -7.96
N VAL A 79 2.64 11.95 -9.27
CA VAL A 79 3.48 10.93 -9.90
C VAL A 79 4.63 11.65 -10.58
N ALA A 80 5.85 11.27 -10.24
CA ALA A 80 7.06 11.77 -10.91
C ALA A 80 7.30 11.00 -12.21
N ASP A 81 7.86 11.65 -13.21
CA ASP A 81 8.28 10.97 -14.44
C ASP A 81 9.35 9.93 -14.13
N HIS A 82 10.28 10.29 -13.28
CA HIS A 82 11.32 9.43 -12.74
C HIS A 82 11.65 9.81 -11.31
N VAL A 83 11.96 8.81 -10.50
CA VAL A 83 12.68 9.00 -9.23
C VAL A 83 13.96 8.18 -9.28
N LYS A 84 15.07 8.85 -9.16
CA LYS A 84 16.39 8.22 -9.05
C LYS A 84 16.77 8.14 -7.58
N LEU A 85 17.15 6.97 -7.15
CA LEU A 85 17.75 6.76 -5.84
C LEU A 85 19.27 6.76 -6.01
N MET A 86 19.92 7.68 -5.33
CA MET A 86 21.36 7.83 -5.39
C MET A 86 21.98 7.53 -4.04
N GLN A 87 23.13 6.89 -4.07
CA GLN A 87 24.01 6.75 -2.92
C GLN A 87 25.38 7.29 -3.29
N ARG A 88 25.82 8.32 -2.57
CA ARG A 88 26.97 9.14 -2.99
C ARG A 88 26.67 9.70 -4.39
N ASP A 89 27.50 9.62 -5.33
CA ASP A 89 27.24 10.13 -6.70
C ASP A 89 26.75 9.04 -7.67
N ASN A 90 26.38 7.86 -7.15
CA ASN A 90 25.95 6.73 -7.96
C ASN A 90 24.42 6.57 -7.93
N VAL A 91 23.82 6.45 -9.10
CA VAL A 91 22.42 6.05 -9.24
C VAL A 91 22.33 4.54 -8.98
N ILE A 92 21.64 4.15 -7.92
CA ILE A 92 21.45 2.74 -7.56
C ILE A 92 20.10 2.19 -7.99
N ALA A 93 19.13 3.06 -8.28
CA ALA A 93 17.85 2.70 -8.87
C ALA A 93 17.27 3.89 -9.63
N ASP A 94 16.63 3.63 -10.76
CA ASP A 94 15.89 4.61 -11.56
C ASP A 94 14.49 4.07 -11.77
N ILE A 95 13.49 4.73 -11.19
CA ILE A 95 12.12 4.26 -11.12
C ILE A 95 11.26 5.15 -12.01
N PRO A 96 10.78 4.67 -13.15
CA PRO A 96 9.90 5.44 -14.03
C PRO A 96 8.48 5.48 -13.46
N ASN A 97 7.75 6.54 -13.76
CA ASN A 97 6.36 6.76 -13.32
C ASN A 97 6.22 6.49 -11.81
N ALA A 98 7.05 7.17 -11.03
CA ALA A 98 7.24 6.90 -9.63
C ALA A 98 6.22 7.63 -8.74
N GLY A 99 5.61 6.90 -7.88
CA GLY A 99 4.69 7.42 -6.89
C GLY A 99 3.21 7.20 -7.22
N PRO A 100 2.33 7.77 -6.39
CA PRO A 100 2.65 8.61 -5.22
C PRO A 100 3.30 7.89 -4.05
N TRP A 101 3.20 6.57 -3.99
CA TRP A 101 3.84 5.75 -2.97
C TRP A 101 4.97 4.92 -3.54
N LEU A 102 6.11 4.99 -2.88
CA LEU A 102 7.29 4.17 -3.15
C LEU A 102 7.73 3.47 -1.87
N LEU A 103 7.83 2.16 -1.93
CA LEU A 103 8.47 1.35 -0.90
C LEU A 103 9.77 0.80 -1.47
N VAL A 104 10.88 1.09 -0.83
CA VAL A 104 12.22 0.75 -1.34
C VAL A 104 12.97 -0.09 -0.33
N ASN A 105 13.46 -1.23 -0.78
CA ASN A 105 14.24 -2.12 0.05
C ASN A 105 15.73 -1.82 -0.13
N VAL A 106 16.24 -0.97 0.75
CA VAL A 106 17.66 -0.57 0.79
C VAL A 106 18.20 -0.67 2.22
N PRO A 107 19.49 -0.94 2.39
CA PRO A 107 20.12 -0.92 3.69
C PRO A 107 20.04 0.45 4.36
N ALA A 108 20.15 0.47 5.69
CA ALA A 108 20.29 1.72 6.43
C ALA A 108 21.50 2.51 5.91
N GLY A 109 21.35 3.82 5.77
CA GLY A 109 22.37 4.68 5.24
C GLY A 109 21.81 6.01 4.72
N ARG A 110 22.68 6.77 4.09
CA ARG A 110 22.33 8.06 3.47
C ARG A 110 22.11 7.89 1.99
N TYR A 111 21.00 8.46 1.52
CA TYR A 111 20.59 8.43 0.12
C TYR A 111 20.13 9.80 -0.32
N THR A 112 20.17 10.03 -1.61
CA THR A 112 19.55 11.19 -2.25
C THR A 112 18.50 10.71 -3.23
N LEU A 113 17.30 11.26 -3.12
CA LEU A 113 16.22 11.06 -4.08
C LEU A 113 16.19 12.25 -5.03
N VAL A 114 16.14 11.95 -6.32
CA VAL A 114 16.00 12.94 -7.38
C VAL A 114 14.72 12.62 -8.15
N ALA A 115 13.75 13.51 -8.09
CA ALA A 115 12.48 13.35 -8.78
C ALA A 115 12.35 14.34 -9.93
N ASP A 116 11.99 13.84 -11.10
CA ASP A 116 11.72 14.64 -12.28
C ASP A 116 10.21 14.78 -12.50
N PHE A 117 9.78 16.02 -12.58
CA PHE A 117 8.41 16.41 -12.91
C PHE A 117 8.43 17.29 -14.16
N GLY A 118 8.37 16.68 -15.34
CA GLY A 118 8.51 17.38 -16.59
C GLY A 118 9.85 18.11 -16.71
N ARG A 119 9.83 19.43 -16.57
CA ARG A 119 11.05 20.27 -16.63
C ARG A 119 11.69 20.58 -15.28
N THR A 120 11.03 20.15 -14.20
CA THR A 120 11.47 20.47 -12.84
C THR A 120 12.07 19.24 -12.20
N GLU A 121 13.32 19.39 -11.72
CA GLU A 121 13.99 18.38 -10.93
C GLU A 121 14.01 18.79 -9.47
N LEU A 122 13.58 17.90 -8.59
CA LEU A 122 13.62 18.09 -7.15
C LEU A 122 14.56 17.07 -6.51
N ARG A 123 15.33 17.52 -5.53
CA ARG A 123 16.26 16.70 -4.76
C ARG A 123 15.85 16.65 -3.30
N ARG A 124 16.03 15.49 -2.70
CA ARG A 124 15.81 15.29 -1.27
C ARG A 124 16.83 14.30 -0.71
N ASP A 125 17.56 14.74 0.29
CA ASP A 125 18.40 13.84 1.07
C ASP A 125 17.56 13.10 2.10
N VAL A 126 17.83 11.82 2.28
CA VAL A 126 17.16 10.99 3.26
C VAL A 126 18.15 10.07 3.95
N THR A 127 18.02 9.94 5.25
CA THR A 127 18.76 8.95 6.02
C THR A 127 17.81 7.82 6.39
N VAL A 128 18.09 6.62 5.90
CA VAL A 128 17.33 5.43 6.22
C VAL A 128 17.86 4.85 7.51
N ALA A 129 17.05 4.91 8.56
CA ALA A 129 17.36 4.32 9.86
C ALA A 129 17.11 2.80 9.84
N GLY A 130 17.73 2.07 10.75
CA GLY A 130 17.53 0.62 10.89
C GLY A 130 16.09 0.21 11.20
N SER A 131 15.32 1.09 11.85
CA SER A 131 13.88 0.92 12.13
C SER A 131 12.97 1.31 10.96
N GLY A 132 13.53 1.78 9.85
CA GLY A 132 12.81 2.31 8.71
C GLY A 132 12.55 3.82 8.79
N THR A 133 12.38 4.43 7.63
CA THR A 133 12.18 5.88 7.48
C THR A 133 11.05 6.14 6.50
N THR A 134 10.14 7.03 6.88
CA THR A 134 9.08 7.52 5.99
C THR A 134 9.39 8.95 5.61
N LEU A 135 9.45 9.21 4.31
CA LEU A 135 9.63 10.54 3.75
C LEU A 135 8.31 11.02 3.14
N HIS A 136 7.74 12.05 3.72
CA HIS A 136 6.64 12.79 3.11
C HIS A 136 7.22 13.89 2.23
N TRP A 137 7.19 13.67 0.94
CA TRP A 137 7.75 14.61 -0.02
C TRP A 137 6.65 15.50 -0.56
N VAL A 138 6.61 16.72 -0.05
CA VAL A 138 5.65 17.73 -0.50
C VAL A 138 6.24 18.50 -1.66
N VAL A 139 5.56 18.43 -2.80
CA VAL A 139 5.96 19.11 -4.04
C VAL A 139 5.49 20.55 -4.02
N PRO A 140 6.31 21.52 -4.48
CA PRO A 140 5.87 22.89 -4.59
C PRO A 140 4.74 23.07 -5.60
N SER A 141 3.83 24.01 -5.34
CA SER A 141 2.72 24.34 -6.24
C SER A 141 3.12 24.93 -7.59
N SER A 142 4.39 25.20 -7.79
CA SER A 142 4.94 25.69 -9.06
C SER A 142 5.14 24.63 -10.13
N LEU A 143 4.68 23.38 -9.86
CA LEU A 143 4.70 22.30 -10.85
C LEU A 143 3.42 22.23 -11.71
N ASP A 144 2.44 23.06 -11.42
CA ASP A 144 1.20 23.17 -12.17
C ASP A 144 1.39 23.96 -13.49
#